data_8f29579601dfe0279d0f94d9f2c202e7
#
_entry.id   8f29579601dfe0279d0f94d9f2c202e7
#
_cell.length_a   1.000
_cell.length_b   1.000
_cell.length_c   1.000
_cell.angle_alpha   90.00
_cell.angle_beta   90.00
_cell.angle_gamma   90.00
#
_symmetry.space_group_name_H-M   'P 1'
#
loop_
_entity.id
_entity.type
_entity.pdbx_description
1 polymer ?
#
loop_
_entity_poly.entity_id
_entity_poly.type
_entity_poly.pdbx_seq_one_letter_code
_entity_poly.pdbx_strand_id
1 'polypeptide(L)'
;MKNYNDNTYTDCDIENKYNEACRYLEEIPQFMEGYGVDRSARMLDILGHPEGSFKIIHVAGTNGKGSVSLYIHDILKENGYTTGLFTSPHLVDIRERIRINGEMISKDKFLRHFLTVKEADRQLGGNKLAYFDYFLGIAVLAFAEEKVDFAVMETGLGGRLDSTNALETPIASVITTISLEHTAILGDTVEKIAEEKAGIIKESGVVVHMVTATADQTASKDQAVWADNATCYSGMDAASFVIKSRADKLNATYIQSSPEDIIYCKNRGNCIDFSVSNSYYINDCFRINTGAMYQVDNCLCALTLAGYLREQGIITQSSDKTKKAVENAYWPGRMEMVQEGFFVDGAHNPEGIQRFLESVPYIAGEKNCILLFSVVNDKNFHKMAKMVSESGLFKKIVVTQVEGKRKLEADAIREAYIDNGVSDVWVCDTIEDACLKALQFAKEEDAYVFAAGSLYLAGDILGLTDRINKKGLR
;
A
#
# COMPACT_ATOMS: atom_id res chain seq x y z
N MET A 1 -9.94 3.80 -36.27
CA MET A 1 -10.63 3.51 -34.99
C MET A 1 -12.08 3.12 -35.32
N LYS A 2 -12.46 1.85 -35.14
CA LYS A 2 -13.87 1.45 -35.21
C LYS A 2 -14.51 1.92 -33.90
N ASN A 3 -15.50 2.81 -34.01
CA ASN A 3 -16.29 3.25 -32.87
C ASN A 3 -17.01 2.04 -32.25
N TYR A 4 -16.62 1.63 -31.07
CA TYR A 4 -17.31 0.63 -30.24
C TYR A 4 -18.54 1.20 -29.50
N ASN A 5 -19.08 2.36 -29.99
CA ASN A 5 -20.12 3.11 -29.31
C ASN A 5 -21.55 2.65 -29.57
N ASP A 6 -21.80 1.47 -30.19
CA ASP A 6 -23.15 1.04 -30.56
C ASP A 6 -23.54 -0.40 -30.19
N ASN A 7 -22.98 -0.95 -29.09
CA ASN A 7 -23.54 -2.15 -28.48
C ASN A 7 -24.09 -1.80 -27.11
N THR A 8 -25.36 -1.59 -26.99
CA THR A 8 -26.10 -1.56 -25.71
C THR A 8 -26.09 -2.98 -25.14
N TYR A 9 -25.01 -3.31 -24.42
CA TYR A 9 -24.96 -4.51 -23.61
C TYR A 9 -26.01 -4.41 -22.51
N THR A 10 -26.71 -5.48 -22.22
CA THR A 10 -27.53 -5.58 -21.03
C THR A 10 -26.61 -5.69 -19.80
N ASP A 11 -27.09 -5.34 -18.61
CA ASP A 11 -26.31 -5.49 -17.36
C ASP A 11 -25.77 -6.92 -17.18
N CYS A 12 -26.55 -7.93 -17.62
CA CYS A 12 -26.12 -9.34 -17.59
C CYS A 12 -24.98 -9.62 -18.58
N ASP A 13 -24.98 -9.00 -19.76
CA ASP A 13 -23.89 -9.14 -20.73
C ASP A 13 -22.61 -8.49 -20.22
N ILE A 14 -22.71 -7.32 -19.59
CA ILE A 14 -21.57 -6.62 -18.98
C ILE A 14 -20.97 -7.49 -17.89
N GLU A 15 -21.78 -8.06 -16.99
CA GLU A 15 -21.33 -8.91 -15.92
C GLU A 15 -20.57 -10.15 -16.43
N ASN A 16 -21.13 -10.84 -17.43
CA ASN A 16 -20.50 -12.03 -18.01
C ASN A 16 -19.16 -11.70 -18.66
N LYS A 17 -19.10 -10.64 -19.48
CA LYS A 17 -17.87 -10.22 -20.15
C LYS A 17 -16.83 -9.67 -19.19
N TYR A 18 -17.25 -8.98 -18.14
CA TYR A 18 -16.37 -8.55 -17.06
C TYR A 18 -15.71 -9.77 -16.37
N ASN A 19 -16.51 -10.79 -16.05
CA ASN A 19 -15.99 -12.02 -15.45
C ASN A 19 -15.06 -12.80 -16.40
N GLU A 20 -15.28 -12.73 -17.71
CA GLU A 20 -14.34 -13.28 -18.70
C GLU A 20 -13.04 -12.47 -18.74
N ALA A 21 -13.11 -11.15 -18.65
CA ALA A 21 -11.92 -10.29 -18.58
C ALA A 21 -11.10 -10.54 -17.30
N CYS A 22 -11.77 -10.73 -16.15
CA CYS A 22 -11.11 -11.09 -14.90
C CYS A 22 -10.34 -12.42 -15.02
N ARG A 23 -11.00 -13.47 -15.54
CA ARG A 23 -10.34 -14.78 -15.78
C ARG A 23 -9.17 -14.68 -16.73
N TYR A 24 -9.31 -13.93 -17.81
CA TYR A 24 -8.21 -13.69 -18.75
C TYR A 24 -7.01 -13.03 -18.04
N LEU A 25 -7.25 -12.02 -17.18
CA LEU A 25 -6.19 -11.35 -16.42
C LEU A 25 -5.51 -12.30 -15.42
N GLU A 26 -6.25 -13.18 -14.74
CA GLU A 26 -5.72 -14.16 -13.79
C GLU A 26 -4.80 -15.21 -14.45
N GLU A 27 -5.01 -15.48 -15.75
CA GLU A 27 -4.18 -16.39 -16.55
C GLU A 27 -2.86 -15.73 -17.00
N ILE A 28 -2.79 -14.39 -17.01
CA ILE A 28 -1.58 -13.67 -17.41
C ILE A 28 -0.50 -13.80 -16.31
N PRO A 29 0.76 -14.11 -16.67
CA PRO A 29 1.84 -14.12 -15.71
C PRO A 29 1.98 -12.78 -14.99
N GLN A 30 2.14 -12.81 -13.66
CA GLN A 30 2.41 -11.60 -12.87
C GLN A 30 3.74 -10.96 -13.27
N PHE A 31 4.74 -11.78 -13.62
CA PHE A 31 6.06 -11.37 -14.08
C PHE A 31 6.33 -12.02 -15.43
N MET A 32 6.86 -11.24 -16.34
CA MET A 32 7.30 -11.70 -17.67
C MET A 32 8.78 -11.36 -17.86
N GLU A 33 9.43 -12.01 -18.81
CA GLU A 33 10.78 -11.65 -19.21
C GLU A 33 10.86 -10.19 -19.70
N GLY A 34 11.98 -9.53 -19.39
CA GLY A 34 12.20 -8.11 -19.70
C GLY A 34 11.62 -7.18 -18.66
N TYR A 35 11.76 -5.88 -18.89
CA TYR A 35 11.40 -4.85 -17.94
C TYR A 35 9.96 -4.36 -18.16
N GLY A 36 9.21 -4.16 -17.06
CA GLY A 36 7.84 -3.63 -17.08
C GLY A 36 7.78 -2.25 -17.71
N VAL A 37 8.75 -1.39 -17.41
CA VAL A 37 8.83 -0.03 -17.93
C VAL A 37 8.85 0.01 -19.46
N ASP A 38 9.64 -0.85 -20.13
CA ASP A 38 9.74 -0.85 -21.59
C ASP A 38 8.46 -1.33 -22.27
N ARG A 39 7.80 -2.35 -21.66
CA ARG A 39 6.52 -2.86 -22.18
C ARG A 39 5.42 -1.83 -22.04
N SER A 40 5.34 -1.18 -20.89
CA SER A 40 4.35 -0.14 -20.63
C SER A 40 4.59 1.11 -21.46
N ALA A 41 5.82 1.53 -21.69
CA ALA A 41 6.13 2.64 -22.60
C ALA A 41 5.58 2.37 -24.01
N ARG A 42 5.87 1.18 -24.58
CA ARG A 42 5.34 0.80 -25.90
C ARG A 42 3.81 0.70 -25.93
N MET A 43 3.19 0.26 -24.83
CA MET A 43 1.74 0.27 -24.71
C MET A 43 1.20 1.69 -24.72
N LEU A 44 1.80 2.60 -23.96
CA LEU A 44 1.41 4.02 -23.90
C LEU A 44 1.56 4.70 -25.28
N ASP A 45 2.63 4.40 -26.04
CA ASP A 45 2.80 4.84 -27.43
C ASP A 45 1.58 4.44 -28.30
N ILE A 46 1.15 3.18 -28.22
CA ILE A 46 -0.01 2.68 -28.99
C ILE A 46 -1.31 3.34 -28.53
N LEU A 47 -1.45 3.59 -27.22
CA LEU A 47 -2.64 4.22 -26.63
C LEU A 47 -2.69 5.73 -26.89
N GLY A 48 -1.60 6.34 -27.41
CA GLY A 48 -1.53 7.76 -27.74
C GLY A 48 -1.30 8.66 -26.53
N HIS A 49 -0.58 8.16 -25.54
CA HIS A 49 -0.14 8.89 -24.32
C HIS A 49 -1.30 9.55 -23.53
N PRO A 50 -2.33 8.78 -23.11
CA PRO A 50 -3.43 9.33 -22.33
C PRO A 50 -2.99 9.96 -21.01
N GLU A 51 -1.87 9.51 -20.44
CA GLU A 51 -1.27 10.02 -19.20
C GLU A 51 -0.81 11.48 -19.30
N GLY A 52 -0.60 12.00 -20.48
CA GLY A 52 -0.26 13.42 -20.70
C GLY A 52 -1.40 14.40 -20.41
N SER A 53 -2.62 13.92 -20.17
CA SER A 53 -3.80 14.76 -19.94
C SER A 53 -4.02 15.17 -18.47
N PHE A 54 -3.24 14.65 -17.52
CA PHE A 54 -3.37 14.91 -16.09
C PHE A 54 -2.01 15.00 -15.39
N LYS A 55 -1.98 15.58 -14.18
CA LYS A 55 -0.77 15.65 -13.37
C LYS A 55 -0.58 14.36 -12.57
N ILE A 56 0.63 13.83 -12.56
CA ILE A 56 0.96 12.55 -11.92
C ILE A 56 1.75 12.76 -10.64
N ILE A 57 1.34 12.08 -9.56
CA ILE A 57 2.11 11.90 -8.33
C ILE A 57 2.47 10.42 -8.25
N HIS A 58 3.77 10.11 -8.25
CA HIS A 58 4.27 8.74 -8.33
C HIS A 58 4.77 8.27 -6.96
N VAL A 59 4.26 7.15 -6.45
CA VAL A 59 4.50 6.68 -5.08
C VAL A 59 5.19 5.32 -5.07
N ALA A 60 6.40 5.24 -4.49
CA ALA A 60 7.13 3.99 -4.24
C ALA A 60 7.43 3.82 -2.74
N GLY A 61 7.90 2.65 -2.36
CA GLY A 61 8.26 2.31 -0.99
C GLY A 61 8.07 0.82 -0.68
N THR A 62 8.45 0.39 0.51
CA THR A 62 8.17 -0.97 0.97
C THR A 62 6.78 -1.04 1.59
N ASN A 63 6.55 -0.37 2.71
CA ASN A 63 5.25 -0.29 3.37
C ASN A 63 4.68 1.13 3.27
N GLY A 64 3.36 1.28 3.43
CA GLY A 64 2.69 2.58 3.46
C GLY A 64 2.30 3.18 2.11
N LYS A 65 2.78 2.64 0.97
CA LYS A 65 2.48 3.18 -0.37
C LYS A 65 1.00 3.48 -0.59
N GLY A 66 0.14 2.47 -0.46
CA GLY A 66 -1.31 2.61 -0.67
C GLY A 66 -1.95 3.60 0.29
N SER A 67 -1.54 3.60 1.58
CA SER A 67 -2.06 4.56 2.57
C SER A 67 -1.65 6.00 2.25
N VAL A 68 -0.38 6.24 1.93
CA VAL A 68 0.10 7.57 1.51
C VAL A 68 -0.61 8.02 0.23
N SER A 69 -0.75 7.12 -0.75
CA SER A 69 -1.49 7.41 -2.00
C SER A 69 -2.94 7.81 -1.74
N LEU A 70 -3.62 7.12 -0.81
CA LEU A 70 -4.98 7.46 -0.41
C LEU A 70 -5.06 8.83 0.27
N TYR A 71 -4.19 9.11 1.25
CA TYR A 71 -4.20 10.43 1.91
C TYR A 71 -3.96 11.56 0.90
N ILE A 72 -3.01 11.40 -0.03
CA ILE A 72 -2.77 12.38 -1.09
C ILE A 72 -4.03 12.57 -1.95
N HIS A 73 -4.63 11.46 -2.40
CA HIS A 73 -5.86 11.46 -3.19
C HIS A 73 -7.00 12.18 -2.45
N ASP A 74 -7.23 11.84 -1.18
CA ASP A 74 -8.35 12.40 -0.42
C ASP A 74 -8.13 13.88 -0.08
N ILE A 75 -6.89 14.31 0.20
CA ILE A 75 -6.53 15.72 0.38
C ILE A 75 -6.84 16.50 -0.91
N LEU A 76 -6.42 16.02 -2.06
CA LEU A 76 -6.67 16.67 -3.34
C LEU A 76 -8.17 16.73 -3.66
N LYS A 77 -8.87 15.61 -3.53
CA LYS A 77 -10.32 15.48 -3.77
C LYS A 77 -11.13 16.44 -2.89
N GLU A 78 -10.89 16.45 -1.57
CA GLU A 78 -11.64 17.30 -0.65
C GLU A 78 -11.36 18.80 -0.90
N ASN A 79 -10.17 19.13 -1.43
CA ASN A 79 -9.86 20.49 -1.86
C ASN A 79 -10.45 20.86 -3.22
N GLY A 80 -11.15 19.97 -3.89
CA GLY A 80 -11.97 20.26 -5.08
C GLY A 80 -11.38 19.84 -6.41
N TYR A 81 -10.33 19.01 -6.40
CA TYR A 81 -9.75 18.45 -7.62
C TYR A 81 -10.40 17.10 -7.96
N THR A 82 -10.56 16.84 -9.25
CA THR A 82 -10.90 15.50 -9.73
C THR A 82 -9.65 14.62 -9.70
N THR A 83 -9.71 13.49 -8.98
CA THR A 83 -8.52 12.69 -8.69
C THR A 83 -8.70 11.24 -9.10
N GLY A 84 -7.68 10.70 -9.79
CA GLY A 84 -7.48 9.28 -10.00
C GLY A 84 -6.56 8.68 -8.93
N LEU A 85 -6.85 7.45 -8.53
CA LEU A 85 -6.02 6.68 -7.60
C LEU A 85 -5.77 5.29 -8.19
N PHE A 86 -4.49 4.96 -8.37
CA PHE A 86 -4.03 3.64 -8.82
C PHE A 86 -3.22 2.99 -7.71
N THR A 87 -3.68 1.86 -7.19
CA THR A 87 -3.07 1.14 -6.05
C THR A 87 -3.01 -0.36 -6.28
N SER A 88 -2.14 -1.05 -5.51
CA SER A 88 -2.00 -2.50 -5.55
C SER A 88 -1.49 -3.10 -4.23
N PRO A 89 -1.84 -4.37 -3.94
CA PRO A 89 -2.86 -5.18 -4.61
C PRO A 89 -4.29 -4.74 -4.23
N HIS A 90 -5.31 -5.33 -4.84
CA HIS A 90 -6.68 -5.29 -4.35
C HIS A 90 -6.89 -6.31 -3.21
N LEU A 91 -7.95 -6.15 -2.44
CA LEU A 91 -8.33 -7.07 -1.36
C LEU A 91 -9.48 -8.00 -1.79
N VAL A 92 -10.55 -7.47 -2.37
CA VAL A 92 -11.75 -8.21 -2.74
C VAL A 92 -12.08 -8.08 -4.23
N ASP A 93 -12.13 -6.85 -4.76
CA ASP A 93 -12.50 -6.59 -6.16
C ASP A 93 -11.31 -5.98 -6.92
N ILE A 94 -11.01 -6.52 -8.10
CA ILE A 94 -9.88 -6.05 -8.92
C ILE A 94 -9.98 -4.56 -9.28
N ARG A 95 -11.18 -3.98 -9.29
CA ARG A 95 -11.43 -2.57 -9.56
C ARG A 95 -11.00 -1.65 -8.41
N GLU A 96 -10.75 -2.18 -7.22
CA GLU A 96 -10.15 -1.41 -6.12
C GLU A 96 -8.84 -0.75 -6.51
N ARG A 97 -8.14 -1.34 -7.48
CA ARG A 97 -6.87 -0.81 -8.03
C ARG A 97 -7.04 0.53 -8.76
N ILE A 98 -8.26 0.85 -9.20
CA ILE A 98 -8.55 2.02 -10.05
C ILE A 98 -9.77 2.74 -9.50
N ARG A 99 -9.53 3.84 -8.83
CA ARG A 99 -10.59 4.68 -8.25
C ARG A 99 -10.55 6.08 -8.85
N ILE A 100 -11.71 6.69 -8.98
CA ILE A 100 -11.86 8.10 -9.39
C ILE A 100 -12.73 8.79 -8.36
N ASN A 101 -12.22 9.85 -7.77
CA ASN A 101 -12.86 10.56 -6.64
C ASN A 101 -13.26 9.62 -5.48
N GLY A 102 -12.48 8.57 -5.24
CA GLY A 102 -12.68 7.58 -4.17
C GLY A 102 -13.55 6.38 -4.57
N GLU A 103 -14.29 6.45 -5.68
CA GLU A 103 -15.16 5.39 -6.16
C GLU A 103 -14.42 4.46 -7.15
N MET A 104 -14.64 3.15 -7.04
CA MET A 104 -14.15 2.18 -8.03
C MET A 104 -14.80 2.46 -9.39
N ILE A 105 -14.03 2.32 -10.48
CA ILE A 105 -14.60 2.40 -11.83
C ILE A 105 -15.68 1.33 -12.03
N SER A 106 -16.70 1.61 -12.86
CA SER A 106 -17.76 0.66 -13.17
C SER A 106 -17.21 -0.55 -13.93
N LYS A 107 -17.91 -1.70 -13.86
CA LYS A 107 -17.56 -2.90 -14.63
C LYS A 107 -17.56 -2.63 -16.14
N ASP A 108 -18.50 -1.82 -16.64
CA ASP A 108 -18.55 -1.41 -18.03
C ASP A 108 -17.32 -0.60 -18.44
N LYS A 109 -16.93 0.40 -17.63
CA LYS A 109 -15.74 1.21 -17.89
C LYS A 109 -14.47 0.35 -17.85
N PHE A 110 -14.35 -0.53 -16.86
CA PHE A 110 -13.24 -1.48 -16.78
C PHE A 110 -13.17 -2.35 -18.05
N LEU A 111 -14.29 -2.93 -18.47
CA LEU A 111 -14.36 -3.79 -19.65
C LEU A 111 -13.97 -3.06 -20.93
N ARG A 112 -14.49 -1.84 -21.17
CA ARG A 112 -14.14 -1.04 -22.35
C ARG A 112 -12.64 -0.77 -22.43
N HIS A 113 -12.04 -0.31 -21.34
CA HIS A 113 -10.60 -0.03 -21.31
C HIS A 113 -9.76 -1.30 -21.36
N PHE A 114 -10.19 -2.40 -20.71
CA PHE A 114 -9.55 -3.71 -20.87
C PHE A 114 -9.48 -4.15 -22.34
N LEU A 115 -10.56 -4.02 -23.09
CA LEU A 115 -10.59 -4.38 -24.52
C LEU A 115 -9.64 -3.49 -25.34
N THR A 116 -9.54 -2.21 -25.00
CA THR A 116 -8.59 -1.28 -25.64
C THR A 116 -7.15 -1.68 -25.36
N VAL A 117 -6.81 -1.99 -24.11
CA VAL A 117 -5.46 -2.47 -23.73
C VAL A 117 -5.15 -3.82 -24.37
N LYS A 118 -6.12 -4.72 -24.44
CA LYS A 118 -5.97 -6.03 -25.10
C LYS A 118 -5.69 -5.88 -26.60
N GLU A 119 -6.30 -4.91 -27.25
CA GLU A 119 -5.99 -4.61 -28.66
C GLU A 119 -4.58 -4.00 -28.80
N ALA A 120 -4.13 -3.15 -27.85
CA ALA A 120 -2.76 -2.66 -27.85
C ALA A 120 -1.75 -3.82 -27.66
N ASP A 121 -2.02 -4.78 -26.76
CA ASP A 121 -1.19 -5.99 -26.59
C ASP A 121 -1.12 -6.81 -27.90
N ARG A 122 -2.23 -6.94 -28.62
CA ARG A 122 -2.27 -7.61 -29.93
C ARG A 122 -1.37 -6.90 -30.95
N GLN A 123 -1.32 -5.58 -30.95
CA GLN A 123 -0.46 -4.77 -31.83
C GLN A 123 1.01 -4.90 -31.45
N LEU A 124 1.35 -5.16 -30.18
CA LEU A 124 2.70 -5.49 -29.71
C LEU A 124 3.14 -6.91 -30.10
N GLY A 125 2.28 -7.72 -30.70
CA GLY A 125 2.53 -9.09 -31.11
C GLY A 125 1.80 -10.14 -30.26
N GLY A 126 0.92 -9.72 -29.35
CA GLY A 126 0.13 -10.54 -28.45
C GLY A 126 0.92 -11.18 -27.28
N ASN A 127 0.27 -11.30 -26.12
CA ASN A 127 0.86 -11.85 -24.88
C ASN A 127 2.19 -11.20 -24.51
N LYS A 128 2.32 -9.89 -24.72
CA LYS A 128 3.52 -9.11 -24.40
C LYS A 128 3.38 -8.30 -23.11
N LEU A 129 2.14 -8.01 -22.71
CA LEU A 129 1.85 -7.29 -21.46
C LEU A 129 1.71 -8.26 -20.30
N ALA A 130 2.34 -7.93 -19.18
CA ALA A 130 2.14 -8.64 -17.92
C ALA A 130 0.84 -8.19 -17.23
N TYR A 131 0.41 -8.94 -16.22
CA TYR A 131 -0.78 -8.65 -15.43
C TYR A 131 -0.87 -7.17 -14.99
N PHE A 132 0.21 -6.61 -14.46
CA PHE A 132 0.24 -5.25 -13.94
C PHE A 132 0.21 -4.19 -15.06
N ASP A 133 0.79 -4.48 -16.24
CA ASP A 133 0.76 -3.58 -17.40
C ASP A 133 -0.68 -3.31 -17.88
N TYR A 134 -1.54 -4.35 -17.85
CA TYR A 134 -2.96 -4.20 -18.18
C TYR A 134 -3.67 -3.23 -17.24
N PHE A 135 -3.45 -3.34 -15.93
CA PHE A 135 -4.09 -2.43 -14.97
C PHE A 135 -3.60 -1.00 -15.13
N LEU A 136 -2.30 -0.80 -15.39
CA LEU A 136 -1.76 0.53 -15.70
C LEU A 136 -2.47 1.12 -16.94
N GLY A 137 -2.57 0.36 -18.04
CA GLY A 137 -3.24 0.81 -19.25
C GLY A 137 -4.72 1.16 -19.03
N ILE A 138 -5.45 0.31 -18.28
CA ILE A 138 -6.86 0.57 -17.91
C ILE A 138 -6.97 1.85 -17.08
N ALA A 139 -6.06 2.04 -16.10
CA ALA A 139 -6.09 3.20 -15.22
C ALA A 139 -5.87 4.52 -15.97
N VAL A 140 -4.83 4.60 -16.80
CA VAL A 140 -4.52 5.85 -17.54
C VAL A 140 -5.61 6.20 -18.53
N LEU A 141 -6.23 5.21 -19.19
CA LEU A 141 -7.38 5.42 -20.07
C LEU A 141 -8.60 5.92 -19.30
N ALA A 142 -8.90 5.32 -18.14
CA ALA A 142 -10.03 5.72 -17.30
C ALA A 142 -9.85 7.15 -16.76
N PHE A 143 -8.63 7.49 -16.32
CA PHE A 143 -8.32 8.81 -15.79
C PHE A 143 -8.38 9.90 -16.88
N ALA A 144 -7.90 9.59 -18.08
CA ALA A 144 -8.02 10.51 -19.23
C ALA A 144 -9.48 10.72 -19.68
N GLU A 145 -10.28 9.67 -19.70
CA GLU A 145 -11.73 9.75 -20.03
C GLU A 145 -12.46 10.66 -19.04
N GLU A 146 -12.18 10.52 -17.73
CA GLU A 146 -12.78 11.31 -16.66
C GLU A 146 -12.15 12.69 -16.49
N LYS A 147 -11.11 13.00 -17.25
CA LYS A 147 -10.38 14.27 -17.20
C LYS A 147 -9.95 14.64 -15.78
N VAL A 148 -9.33 13.68 -15.09
CA VAL A 148 -8.84 13.94 -13.73
C VAL A 148 -7.78 15.05 -13.75
N ASP A 149 -7.76 15.90 -12.72
CA ASP A 149 -6.73 16.92 -12.55
C ASP A 149 -5.40 16.29 -12.11
N PHE A 150 -5.50 15.28 -11.23
CA PHE A 150 -4.36 14.57 -10.66
C PHE A 150 -4.60 13.07 -10.67
N ALA A 151 -3.54 12.30 -10.92
CA ALA A 151 -3.50 10.86 -10.72
C ALA A 151 -2.40 10.50 -9.71
N VAL A 152 -2.75 9.80 -8.65
CA VAL A 152 -1.81 9.23 -7.69
C VAL A 152 -1.54 7.79 -8.09
N MET A 153 -0.29 7.49 -8.46
CA MET A 153 0.12 6.23 -9.08
C MET A 153 1.08 5.47 -8.15
N GLU A 154 0.61 4.39 -7.53
CA GLU A 154 1.42 3.51 -6.71
C GLU A 154 2.22 2.54 -7.59
N THR A 155 3.53 2.34 -7.31
CA THR A 155 4.34 1.30 -7.95
C THR A 155 3.89 -0.11 -7.51
N GLY A 156 3.91 -1.06 -8.44
CA GLY A 156 3.64 -2.46 -8.11
C GLY A 156 4.79 -3.10 -7.34
N LEU A 157 6.01 -2.98 -7.87
CA LEU A 157 7.22 -3.57 -7.29
C LEU A 157 8.47 -2.75 -7.62
N GLY A 158 9.25 -2.41 -6.59
CA GLY A 158 10.48 -1.65 -6.77
C GLY A 158 10.20 -0.20 -7.15
N GLY A 159 10.57 0.20 -8.33
CA GLY A 159 10.38 1.55 -8.89
C GLY A 159 11.05 1.71 -10.24
N ARG A 160 12.38 1.58 -10.32
CA ARG A 160 13.17 1.83 -11.53
C ARG A 160 12.68 1.04 -12.76
N LEU A 161 12.33 -0.22 -12.59
CA LEU A 161 11.88 -1.13 -13.64
C LEU A 161 10.38 -1.45 -13.57
N ASP A 162 9.67 -0.77 -12.67
CA ASP A 162 8.22 -0.93 -12.53
C ASP A 162 7.48 -0.37 -13.75
N SER A 163 6.37 -0.99 -14.12
CA SER A 163 5.53 -0.57 -15.24
C SER A 163 5.10 0.89 -15.13
N THR A 164 4.81 1.37 -13.91
CA THR A 164 4.41 2.76 -13.67
C THR A 164 5.53 3.77 -13.92
N ASN A 165 6.79 3.33 -13.96
CA ASN A 165 7.91 4.22 -14.27
C ASN A 165 8.01 4.61 -15.76
N ALA A 166 7.17 4.01 -16.62
CA ALA A 166 6.91 4.48 -17.98
C ALA A 166 6.18 5.83 -18.01
N LEU A 167 5.59 6.26 -16.91
CA LEU A 167 5.01 7.60 -16.74
C LEU A 167 6.16 8.61 -16.57
N GLU A 168 6.50 9.33 -17.62
CA GLU A 168 7.77 10.07 -17.71
C GLU A 168 7.78 11.39 -16.94
N THR A 169 6.62 12.01 -16.73
CA THR A 169 6.51 13.39 -16.23
C THR A 169 5.70 13.54 -14.93
N PRO A 170 6.00 12.78 -13.85
CA PRO A 170 5.35 13.03 -12.57
C PRO A 170 5.78 14.41 -12.04
N ILE A 171 4.80 15.16 -11.52
CA ILE A 171 5.05 16.46 -10.86
C ILE A 171 5.75 16.30 -9.52
N ALA A 172 5.60 15.12 -8.89
CA ALA A 172 6.25 14.75 -7.65
C ALA A 172 6.41 13.23 -7.55
N SER A 173 7.51 12.81 -6.92
CA SER A 173 7.73 11.44 -6.46
C SER A 173 7.60 11.39 -4.95
N VAL A 174 7.06 10.28 -4.42
CA VAL A 174 7.00 10.01 -2.98
C VAL A 174 7.64 8.66 -2.73
N ILE A 175 8.56 8.59 -1.76
CA ILE A 175 9.17 7.34 -1.33
C ILE A 175 8.83 7.14 0.14
N THR A 176 8.02 6.12 0.43
CA THR A 176 7.64 5.73 1.79
C THR A 176 8.76 4.95 2.47
N THR A 177 8.48 4.18 3.52
CA THR A 177 9.51 3.42 4.23
C THR A 177 10.26 2.44 3.33
N ILE A 178 11.53 2.20 3.64
CA ILE A 178 12.39 1.24 2.95
C ILE A 178 12.82 0.15 3.94
N SER A 179 12.53 -1.11 3.58
CA SER A 179 12.99 -2.27 4.34
C SER A 179 13.23 -3.47 3.44
N LEU A 180 13.81 -4.53 4.00
CA LEU A 180 14.08 -5.77 3.28
C LEU A 180 12.78 -6.47 2.88
N GLU A 181 12.45 -6.39 1.61
CA GLU A 181 11.33 -7.08 0.99
C GLU A 181 11.66 -7.40 -0.47
N HIS A 182 11.09 -8.50 -0.99
CA HIS A 182 11.35 -8.97 -2.36
C HIS A 182 12.85 -9.08 -2.70
N THR A 183 13.65 -9.53 -1.74
CA THR A 183 15.11 -9.55 -1.82
C THR A 183 15.66 -10.36 -3.01
N ALA A 184 14.92 -11.36 -3.49
CA ALA A 184 15.29 -12.14 -4.68
C ALA A 184 15.22 -11.30 -5.99
N ILE A 185 14.49 -10.17 -5.99
CA ILE A 185 14.28 -9.32 -7.18
C ILE A 185 14.95 -7.96 -7.01
N LEU A 186 14.77 -7.32 -5.85
CA LEU A 186 15.23 -5.94 -5.61
C LEU A 186 16.64 -5.85 -5.00
N GLY A 187 17.20 -6.99 -4.59
CA GLY A 187 18.49 -7.05 -3.91
C GLY A 187 18.36 -7.34 -2.42
N ASP A 188 19.46 -7.76 -1.83
CA ASP A 188 19.56 -8.32 -0.49
C ASP A 188 19.97 -7.31 0.59
N THR A 189 20.09 -6.03 0.23
CA THR A 189 20.38 -4.93 1.17
C THR A 189 19.37 -3.79 1.05
N VAL A 190 19.27 -2.99 2.11
CA VAL A 190 18.41 -1.80 2.16
C VAL A 190 18.80 -0.79 1.09
N GLU A 191 20.09 -0.62 0.85
CA GLU A 191 20.65 0.29 -0.15
C GLU A 191 20.20 -0.09 -1.57
N LYS A 192 20.31 -1.37 -1.94
CA LYS A 192 19.86 -1.86 -3.26
C LYS A 192 18.36 -1.65 -3.46
N ILE A 193 17.56 -1.93 -2.43
CA ILE A 193 16.11 -1.71 -2.47
C ILE A 193 15.81 -0.21 -2.58
N ALA A 194 16.56 0.64 -1.87
CA ALA A 194 16.43 2.09 -1.97
C ALA A 194 16.80 2.61 -3.37
N GLU A 195 17.84 2.07 -4.01
CA GLU A 195 18.23 2.39 -5.39
C GLU A 195 17.11 2.07 -6.40
N GLU A 196 16.49 0.89 -6.29
CA GLU A 196 15.38 0.51 -7.14
C GLU A 196 14.17 1.44 -6.97
N LYS A 197 13.85 1.81 -5.73
CA LYS A 197 12.72 2.71 -5.45
C LYS A 197 13.04 4.16 -5.83
N ALA A 198 14.26 4.62 -5.61
CA ALA A 198 14.72 5.95 -6.04
C ALA A 198 14.74 6.12 -7.57
N GLY A 199 14.60 5.02 -8.33
CA GLY A 199 14.48 5.06 -9.79
C GLY A 199 13.25 5.79 -10.31
N ILE A 200 12.26 6.11 -9.46
CA ILE A 200 11.09 6.92 -9.85
C ILE A 200 11.37 8.44 -9.81
N ILE A 201 12.49 8.86 -9.22
CA ILE A 201 12.86 10.28 -9.14
C ILE A 201 13.27 10.74 -10.54
N LYS A 202 12.67 11.83 -11.01
CA LYS A 202 12.93 12.42 -12.34
C LYS A 202 13.86 13.64 -12.23
N GLU A 203 14.53 13.94 -13.34
CA GLU A 203 15.44 15.09 -13.43
C GLU A 203 14.70 16.39 -13.13
N SER A 204 15.30 17.24 -12.29
CA SER A 204 14.74 18.53 -11.84
C SER A 204 13.35 18.42 -11.19
N GLY A 205 12.93 17.20 -10.80
CA GLY A 205 11.68 16.93 -10.11
C GLY A 205 11.72 17.23 -8.62
N VAL A 206 10.71 16.74 -7.89
CA VAL A 206 10.70 16.74 -6.42
C VAL A 206 10.48 15.34 -5.89
N VAL A 207 11.12 15.02 -4.79
CA VAL A 207 10.86 13.80 -4.04
C VAL A 207 10.59 14.12 -2.58
N VAL A 208 9.46 13.62 -2.06
CA VAL A 208 9.17 13.56 -0.63
C VAL A 208 9.53 12.16 -0.14
N HIS A 209 10.43 12.08 0.85
CA HIS A 209 10.87 10.82 1.43
C HIS A 209 10.42 10.70 2.88
N MET A 210 9.71 9.64 3.22
CA MET A 210 9.30 9.31 4.58
C MET A 210 10.48 8.68 5.33
N VAL A 211 11.04 9.43 6.26
CA VAL A 211 12.09 8.95 7.16
C VAL A 211 11.46 8.22 8.34
N THR A 212 12.00 7.09 8.74
CA THR A 212 11.59 6.40 9.97
C THR A 212 12.52 6.79 11.13
N ALA A 213 11.96 6.95 12.33
CA ALA A 213 12.78 7.12 13.52
C ALA A 213 13.68 5.88 13.68
N THR A 214 14.98 6.07 13.64
CA THR A 214 15.93 4.98 13.91
C THR A 214 15.97 4.74 15.41
N ALA A 215 15.62 3.53 15.85
CA ALA A 215 15.75 3.10 17.24
C ALA A 215 17.22 3.01 17.71
N ASP A 216 18.19 3.33 16.85
CA ASP A 216 19.62 3.19 17.15
C ASP A 216 20.42 4.36 16.54
N GLN A 217 20.61 5.42 17.30
CA GLN A 217 21.68 6.40 17.05
C GLN A 217 23.08 5.83 17.32
N THR A 218 23.23 4.52 17.49
CA THR A 218 24.48 3.80 17.72
C THR A 218 24.99 3.03 16.51
N ALA A 219 24.54 3.35 15.29
CA ALA A 219 25.21 2.84 14.10
C ALA A 219 26.65 3.40 14.07
N SER A 220 27.58 2.47 14.20
CA SER A 220 29.01 2.68 14.35
C SER A 220 29.58 3.69 13.35
N LYS A 221 30.47 4.55 13.85
CA LYS A 221 31.27 5.51 13.08
C LYS A 221 32.17 4.89 11.98
N ASP A 222 32.06 3.59 11.73
CA ASP A 222 32.97 2.83 10.87
C ASP A 222 32.48 2.58 9.44
N GLN A 223 31.28 3.07 9.05
CA GLN A 223 30.76 2.93 7.66
C GLN A 223 30.96 4.16 6.75
N ALA A 224 31.86 5.06 7.09
CA ALA A 224 32.22 6.24 6.30
C ALA A 224 33.26 5.95 5.19
N VAL A 225 33.19 4.84 4.49
CA VAL A 225 34.18 4.47 3.48
C VAL A 225 33.55 4.11 2.14
N TRP A 226 32.79 5.01 1.52
CA TRP A 226 32.44 4.87 0.06
C TRP A 226 31.96 6.20 -0.51
N ALA A 227 32.81 7.20 -0.67
CA ALA A 227 32.66 8.22 -1.71
C ALA A 227 33.82 9.21 -1.73
N ASP A 228 34.60 9.21 -2.77
CA ASP A 228 35.37 10.36 -3.18
C ASP A 228 34.42 11.48 -3.53
N ASN A 229 34.42 12.57 -2.75
CA ASN A 229 33.54 13.76 -2.79
C ASN A 229 32.25 13.72 -1.95
N ALA A 230 32.24 13.09 -0.77
CA ALA A 230 31.08 13.14 0.12
C ALA A 230 31.01 14.45 0.90
N THR A 231 30.02 15.27 0.62
CA THR A 231 29.44 16.18 1.62
C THR A 231 28.97 15.29 2.79
N CYS A 232 29.50 15.52 4.02
CA CYS A 232 29.17 14.69 5.17
C CYS A 232 27.68 14.75 5.50
N TYR A 233 26.93 13.70 5.21
CA TYR A 233 25.57 13.47 5.69
C TYR A 233 25.60 12.69 7.02
N SER A 234 26.19 13.31 8.05
CA SER A 234 26.24 12.70 9.39
C SER A 234 24.82 12.61 9.95
N GLY A 235 24.33 11.40 10.24
CA GLY A 235 23.05 11.15 10.89
C GLY A 235 21.94 10.62 10.00
N MET A 236 22.17 10.39 8.70
CA MET A 236 21.19 9.73 7.81
C MET A 236 21.35 8.20 7.85
N ASP A 237 20.20 7.49 7.81
CA ASP A 237 20.20 6.05 7.55
C ASP A 237 20.60 5.74 6.09
N ALA A 238 20.94 4.48 5.82
CA ALA A 238 21.46 4.05 4.51
C ALA A 238 20.45 4.30 3.35
N ALA A 239 19.14 4.10 3.59
CA ALA A 239 18.12 4.34 2.57
C ALA A 239 17.99 5.83 2.26
N SER A 240 17.93 6.68 3.29
CA SER A 240 17.86 8.13 3.14
C SER A 240 19.07 8.69 2.39
N PHE A 241 20.27 8.17 2.66
CA PHE A 241 21.48 8.54 1.94
C PHE A 241 21.39 8.22 0.44
N VAL A 242 20.94 7.01 0.08
CA VAL A 242 20.79 6.60 -1.33
C VAL A 242 19.77 7.47 -2.05
N ILE A 243 18.59 7.69 -1.46
CA ILE A 243 17.51 8.46 -2.07
C ILE A 243 17.96 9.92 -2.26
N LYS A 244 18.57 10.53 -1.23
CA LYS A 244 19.08 11.89 -1.32
C LYS A 244 20.19 12.02 -2.37
N SER A 245 21.16 11.09 -2.38
CA SER A 245 22.22 11.07 -3.38
C SER A 245 21.69 10.96 -4.80
N ARG A 246 20.61 10.19 -5.01
CA ARG A 246 19.92 10.10 -6.30
C ARG A 246 19.24 11.41 -6.67
N ALA A 247 18.54 12.06 -5.71
CA ALA A 247 17.92 13.36 -5.92
C ALA A 247 18.96 14.43 -6.31
N ASP A 248 20.07 14.50 -5.59
CA ASP A 248 21.16 15.45 -5.86
C ASP A 248 21.77 15.25 -7.27
N LYS A 249 21.99 13.99 -7.69
CA LYS A 249 22.48 13.66 -9.05
C LYS A 249 21.53 14.08 -10.16
N LEU A 250 20.23 14.15 -9.87
CA LEU A 250 19.18 14.53 -10.81
C LEU A 250 18.77 16.01 -10.67
N ASN A 251 19.46 16.80 -9.86
CA ASN A 251 19.06 18.16 -9.48
C ASN A 251 17.59 18.24 -9.00
N ALA A 252 17.09 17.18 -8.37
CA ALA A 252 15.74 17.10 -7.84
C ALA A 252 15.69 17.68 -6.41
N THR A 253 14.60 18.37 -6.09
CA THR A 253 14.34 18.86 -4.73
C THR A 253 14.05 17.66 -3.81
N TYR A 254 14.84 17.50 -2.75
CA TYR A 254 14.65 16.47 -1.74
C TYR A 254 14.01 17.05 -0.48
N ILE A 255 12.87 16.49 -0.08
CA ILE A 255 12.10 16.90 1.09
C ILE A 255 11.95 15.68 2.01
N GLN A 256 12.28 15.84 3.28
CA GLN A 256 12.04 14.83 4.30
C GLN A 256 10.67 15.03 4.94
N SER A 257 9.96 13.93 5.14
CA SER A 257 8.84 13.80 6.07
C SER A 257 9.35 13.02 7.28
N SER A 258 9.56 13.70 8.40
CA SER A 258 10.20 13.14 9.59
C SER A 258 9.21 13.01 10.75
N PRO A 259 9.24 11.91 11.53
CA PRO A 259 8.46 11.81 12.77
C PRO A 259 8.75 12.96 13.76
N GLU A 260 9.90 13.63 13.65
CA GLU A 260 10.23 14.81 14.46
C GLU A 260 9.32 16.00 14.20
N ASP A 261 8.65 16.04 13.05
CA ASP A 261 7.64 17.06 12.71
C ASP A 261 6.36 16.90 13.54
N ILE A 262 6.17 15.76 14.22
CA ILE A 262 5.01 15.46 15.07
C ILE A 262 5.32 15.94 16.48
N ILE A 263 4.76 17.09 16.85
CA ILE A 263 4.98 17.71 18.17
C ILE A 263 4.02 17.23 19.26
N TYR A 264 2.96 16.55 18.88
CA TYR A 264 1.98 15.95 19.78
C TYR A 264 1.35 14.74 19.10
N CYS A 265 1.17 13.64 19.83
CA CYS A 265 0.45 12.46 19.36
C CYS A 265 -0.23 11.76 20.53
N LYS A 266 -1.54 11.50 20.40
CA LYS A 266 -2.34 10.77 21.40
C LYS A 266 -3.25 9.76 20.73
N ASN A 267 -2.92 8.47 20.89
CA ASN A 267 -3.78 7.38 20.47
C ASN A 267 -4.90 7.14 21.53
N ARG A 268 -6.14 7.00 21.06
CA ARG A 268 -7.34 6.73 21.90
C ARG A 268 -7.95 5.35 21.63
N GLY A 269 -7.24 4.50 20.87
CA GLY A 269 -7.69 3.18 20.45
C GLY A 269 -8.45 3.18 19.12
N ASN A 270 -9.43 4.03 18.95
CA ASN A 270 -10.26 4.15 17.74
C ASN A 270 -9.92 5.38 16.88
N CYS A 271 -9.19 6.33 17.44
CA CYS A 271 -8.68 7.49 16.70
C CYS A 271 -7.35 7.98 17.29
N ILE A 272 -6.60 8.72 16.50
CA ILE A 272 -5.35 9.33 16.90
C ILE A 272 -5.42 10.84 16.63
N ASP A 273 -5.25 11.64 17.69
CA ASP A 273 -5.05 13.08 17.59
C ASP A 273 -3.55 13.36 17.52
N PHE A 274 -3.12 14.15 16.54
CA PHE A 274 -1.71 14.55 16.42
C PHE A 274 -1.57 15.97 15.90
N SER A 275 -0.42 16.60 16.16
CA SER A 275 -0.10 17.95 15.69
C SER A 275 1.21 17.96 14.94
N VAL A 276 1.23 18.70 13.83
CA VAL A 276 2.38 18.83 12.93
C VAL A 276 2.95 20.24 13.02
N SER A 277 4.28 20.35 13.09
CA SER A 277 5.01 21.61 12.99
C SER A 277 6.26 21.40 12.13
N ASN A 278 6.23 21.93 10.90
CA ASN A 278 7.33 21.88 9.95
C ASN A 278 7.29 23.11 9.03
N SER A 279 7.99 23.10 7.92
CA SER A 279 8.03 24.24 6.97
C SER A 279 6.66 24.59 6.38
N TYR A 280 5.69 23.66 6.36
CA TYR A 280 4.39 23.81 5.71
C TYR A 280 3.22 24.00 6.67
N TYR A 281 3.35 23.50 7.89
CA TYR A 281 2.32 23.49 8.93
C TYR A 281 2.90 24.02 10.24
N ILE A 282 2.18 24.91 10.91
CA ILE A 282 2.62 25.52 12.18
C ILE A 282 1.62 25.15 13.28
N ASN A 283 1.94 24.15 14.09
CA ASN A 283 1.09 23.63 15.16
C ASN A 283 -0.33 23.21 14.67
N ASP A 284 -0.42 22.74 13.44
CA ASP A 284 -1.69 22.27 12.89
C ASP A 284 -2.08 20.92 13.49
N CYS A 285 -3.33 20.85 13.99
CA CYS A 285 -3.87 19.64 14.62
C CYS A 285 -4.70 18.84 13.63
N PHE A 286 -4.49 17.52 13.64
CA PHE A 286 -5.17 16.54 12.78
C PHE A 286 -5.72 15.40 13.63
N ARG A 287 -6.73 14.71 13.09
CA ARG A 287 -7.28 13.48 13.62
C ARG A 287 -7.35 12.44 12.51
N ILE A 288 -6.97 11.21 12.81
CA ILE A 288 -7.21 10.03 11.98
C ILE A 288 -8.09 9.04 12.73
N ASN A 289 -9.09 8.46 12.05
CA ASN A 289 -10.08 7.55 12.64
C ASN A 289 -9.59 6.09 12.58
N THR A 290 -8.45 5.82 13.19
CA THR A 290 -7.86 4.49 13.37
C THR A 290 -6.97 4.46 14.60
N GLY A 291 -6.78 3.27 15.21
CA GLY A 291 -5.76 3.05 16.23
C GLY A 291 -4.38 2.67 15.70
N ALA A 292 -4.22 2.58 14.37
CA ALA A 292 -2.97 2.18 13.71
C ALA A 292 -1.93 3.30 13.75
N MET A 293 -0.95 3.20 14.64
CA MET A 293 0.10 4.24 14.85
C MET A 293 0.85 4.60 13.57
N TYR A 294 1.14 3.62 12.71
CA TYR A 294 1.83 3.85 11.44
C TYR A 294 1.08 4.75 10.44
N GLN A 295 -0.21 4.96 10.64
CA GLN A 295 -0.99 5.87 9.79
C GLN A 295 -0.68 7.34 10.07
N VAL A 296 -0.12 7.66 11.23
CA VAL A 296 0.36 9.02 11.52
C VAL A 296 1.52 9.39 10.60
N ASP A 297 2.50 8.49 10.46
CA ASP A 297 3.65 8.70 9.56
C ASP A 297 3.22 8.77 8.09
N ASN A 298 2.29 7.88 7.67
CA ASN A 298 1.74 7.88 6.32
C ASN A 298 1.00 9.20 6.01
N CYS A 299 0.18 9.67 6.96
CA CYS A 299 -0.54 10.93 6.83
C CYS A 299 0.42 12.12 6.77
N LEU A 300 1.43 12.16 7.65
CA LEU A 300 2.45 13.21 7.66
C LEU A 300 3.16 13.31 6.30
N CYS A 301 3.53 12.18 5.70
CA CYS A 301 4.15 12.15 4.38
C CYS A 301 3.26 12.79 3.30
N ALA A 302 1.97 12.45 3.30
CA ALA A 302 1.00 13.05 2.38
C ALA A 302 0.78 14.55 2.65
N LEU A 303 0.72 14.97 3.92
CA LEU A 303 0.64 16.38 4.32
C LEU A 303 1.88 17.14 3.85
N THR A 304 3.07 16.60 4.04
CA THR A 304 4.33 17.22 3.59
C THR A 304 4.30 17.49 2.08
N LEU A 305 3.88 16.51 1.27
CA LEU A 305 3.71 16.72 -0.17
C LEU A 305 2.65 17.79 -0.47
N ALA A 306 1.47 17.72 0.15
CA ALA A 306 0.39 18.66 -0.08
C ALA A 306 0.81 20.09 0.29
N GLY A 307 1.55 20.26 1.40
CA GLY A 307 2.14 21.53 1.82
C GLY A 307 3.10 22.11 0.79
N TYR A 308 4.00 21.28 0.27
CA TYR A 308 4.91 21.65 -0.82
C TYR A 308 4.15 22.09 -2.08
N LEU A 309 3.20 21.27 -2.56
CA LEU A 309 2.41 21.59 -3.76
C LEU A 309 1.63 22.89 -3.61
N ARG A 310 1.13 23.19 -2.41
CA ARG A 310 0.48 24.48 -2.09
C ARG A 310 1.47 25.63 -2.15
N GLU A 311 2.65 25.50 -1.55
CA GLU A 311 3.69 26.54 -1.57
C GLU A 311 4.15 26.86 -2.98
N GLN A 312 4.23 25.84 -3.86
CA GLN A 312 4.55 26.01 -5.28
C GLN A 312 3.37 26.54 -6.12
N GLY A 313 2.21 26.78 -5.52
CA GLY A 313 1.02 27.25 -6.26
C GLY A 313 0.42 26.21 -7.22
N ILE A 314 0.81 24.92 -7.10
CA ILE A 314 0.29 23.84 -7.95
C ILE A 314 -1.12 23.47 -7.53
N ILE A 315 -1.41 23.57 -6.23
CA ILE A 315 -2.75 23.36 -5.65
C ILE A 315 -3.15 24.54 -4.76
N THR A 316 -4.45 24.73 -4.63
CA THR A 316 -5.05 25.49 -3.54
C THR A 316 -5.47 24.52 -2.43
N GLN A 317 -5.18 24.85 -1.19
CA GLN A 317 -5.44 23.96 -0.06
C GLN A 317 -6.09 24.74 1.09
N SER A 318 -7.24 24.29 1.55
CA SER A 318 -7.91 24.77 2.75
C SER A 318 -7.53 23.90 3.95
N SER A 319 -7.15 24.52 5.08
CA SER A 319 -6.85 23.78 6.32
C SER A 319 -8.02 22.89 6.76
N ASP A 320 -9.25 23.44 6.78
CA ASP A 320 -10.44 22.69 7.22
C ASP A 320 -10.75 21.51 6.30
N LYS A 321 -10.65 21.70 4.98
CA LYS A 321 -10.85 20.64 4.00
C LYS A 321 -9.78 19.56 4.12
N THR A 322 -8.53 19.94 4.35
CA THR A 322 -7.44 19.01 4.56
C THR A 322 -7.64 18.19 5.84
N LYS A 323 -8.04 18.83 6.95
CA LYS A 323 -8.37 18.14 8.20
C LYS A 323 -9.50 17.13 8.01
N LYS A 324 -10.55 17.54 7.30
CA LYS A 324 -11.68 16.67 6.97
C LYS A 324 -11.26 15.49 6.08
N ALA A 325 -10.40 15.71 5.08
CA ALA A 325 -9.86 14.65 4.24
C ALA A 325 -9.10 13.60 5.06
N VAL A 326 -8.22 14.06 5.95
CA VAL A 326 -7.42 13.21 6.84
C VAL A 326 -8.30 12.42 7.81
N GLU A 327 -9.29 13.07 8.42
CA GLU A 327 -10.21 12.45 9.39
C GLU A 327 -11.10 11.38 8.74
N ASN A 328 -11.53 11.60 7.50
CA ASN A 328 -12.42 10.69 6.76
C ASN A 328 -11.68 9.66 5.90
N ALA A 329 -10.36 9.71 5.84
CA ALA A 329 -9.58 8.75 5.07
C ALA A 329 -9.79 7.33 5.61
N TYR A 330 -10.19 6.41 4.73
CA TYR A 330 -10.46 5.02 5.06
C TYR A 330 -9.79 4.08 4.07
N TRP A 331 -8.95 3.19 4.58
CA TRP A 331 -8.27 2.19 3.80
C TRP A 331 -8.55 0.79 4.35
N PRO A 332 -9.22 -0.09 3.58
CA PRO A 332 -9.55 -1.44 4.01
C PRO A 332 -8.31 -2.26 4.41
N GLY A 333 -8.45 -3.09 5.44
CA GLY A 333 -7.39 -3.96 5.92
C GLY A 333 -6.17 -3.23 6.51
N ARG A 334 -6.38 -2.06 7.12
CA ARG A 334 -5.35 -1.34 7.89
C ARG A 334 -5.84 -1.08 9.31
N MET A 335 -5.67 -2.06 10.17
CA MET A 335 -6.23 -2.11 11.53
C MET A 335 -7.74 -1.82 11.54
N GLU A 336 -8.41 -2.34 10.53
CA GLU A 336 -9.84 -2.16 10.30
C GLU A 336 -10.65 -3.00 11.26
N MET A 337 -11.60 -2.38 11.95
CA MET A 337 -12.57 -3.08 12.79
C MET A 337 -13.72 -3.62 11.94
N VAL A 338 -13.69 -4.91 11.62
CA VAL A 338 -14.70 -5.57 10.77
C VAL A 338 -15.95 -6.01 11.56
N GLN A 339 -15.79 -6.15 12.87
CA GLN A 339 -16.81 -6.42 13.85
C GLN A 339 -16.31 -5.87 15.19
N GLU A 340 -17.21 -5.61 16.15
CA GLU A 340 -16.81 -5.18 17.49
C GLU A 340 -15.77 -6.13 18.10
N GLY A 341 -14.58 -5.58 18.40
CA GLY A 341 -13.45 -6.34 18.96
C GLY A 341 -12.73 -7.27 17.97
N PHE A 342 -13.03 -7.20 16.66
CA PHE A 342 -12.29 -7.93 15.65
C PHE A 342 -11.65 -6.98 14.63
N PHE A 343 -10.32 -6.96 14.60
CA PHE A 343 -9.50 -6.06 13.78
C PHE A 343 -8.71 -6.85 12.74
N VAL A 344 -8.60 -6.27 11.53
CA VAL A 344 -7.89 -6.87 10.39
C VAL A 344 -6.80 -5.93 9.90
N ASP A 345 -5.60 -6.45 9.76
CA ASP A 345 -4.44 -5.73 9.23
C ASP A 345 -3.71 -6.50 8.13
N GLY A 346 -3.32 -5.81 7.08
CA GLY A 346 -2.59 -6.38 5.96
C GLY A 346 -1.07 -6.49 6.18
N ALA A 347 -0.56 -6.38 7.41
CA ALA A 347 0.85 -6.60 7.73
C ALA A 347 1.30 -7.98 7.30
N HIS A 348 2.36 -8.07 6.47
CA HIS A 348 2.76 -9.32 5.82
C HIS A 348 4.28 -9.44 5.63
N ASN A 349 5.06 -8.58 6.24
CA ASN A 349 6.51 -8.61 6.31
C ASN A 349 6.97 -8.18 7.71
N PRO A 350 8.25 -8.40 8.08
CA PRO A 350 8.73 -8.11 9.44
C PRO A 350 8.50 -6.66 9.90
N GLU A 351 8.73 -5.66 9.02
CA GLU A 351 8.46 -4.26 9.36
C GLU A 351 6.97 -4.00 9.57
N GLY A 352 6.11 -4.52 8.67
CA GLY A 352 4.66 -4.43 8.83
C GLY A 352 4.17 -5.06 10.13
N ILE A 353 4.68 -6.24 10.50
CA ILE A 353 4.37 -6.89 11.77
C ILE A 353 4.85 -6.05 12.96
N GLN A 354 6.04 -5.46 12.88
CA GLN A 354 6.52 -4.54 13.93
C GLN A 354 5.51 -3.40 14.16
N ARG A 355 5.09 -2.72 13.10
CA ARG A 355 4.14 -1.60 13.16
C ARG A 355 2.74 -2.03 13.62
N PHE A 356 2.31 -3.24 13.22
CA PHE A 356 1.10 -3.86 13.73
C PHE A 356 1.17 -4.07 15.24
N LEU A 357 2.24 -4.70 15.75
CA LEU A 357 2.45 -4.96 17.17
C LEU A 357 2.50 -3.68 18.00
N GLU A 358 3.10 -2.61 17.48
CA GLU A 358 3.12 -1.28 18.12
C GLU A 358 1.71 -0.68 18.28
N SER A 359 0.77 -1.04 17.41
CA SER A 359 -0.60 -0.49 17.41
C SER A 359 -1.56 -1.28 18.32
N VAL A 360 -1.36 -2.59 18.47
CA VAL A 360 -2.25 -3.49 19.22
C VAL A 360 -2.52 -3.02 20.65
N PRO A 361 -1.53 -2.62 21.48
CA PRO A 361 -1.77 -2.23 22.87
C PRO A 361 -2.69 -1.01 23.02
N TYR A 362 -2.62 -0.06 22.09
CA TYR A 362 -3.48 1.13 22.13
C TYR A 362 -4.94 0.78 21.84
N ILE A 363 -5.17 -0.18 20.95
CA ILE A 363 -6.52 -0.62 20.56
C ILE A 363 -7.10 -1.56 21.62
N ALA A 364 -6.30 -2.51 22.08
CA ALA A 364 -6.73 -3.50 23.06
C ALA A 364 -6.97 -2.92 24.46
N GLY A 365 -6.17 -1.89 24.87
CA GLY A 365 -6.22 -1.39 26.22
C GLY A 365 -5.89 -2.50 27.23
N GLU A 366 -6.85 -2.83 28.11
CA GLU A 366 -6.72 -3.90 29.11
C GLU A 366 -7.27 -5.26 28.64
N LYS A 367 -7.81 -5.36 27.42
CA LYS A 367 -8.36 -6.61 26.90
C LYS A 367 -7.25 -7.59 26.54
N ASN A 368 -7.50 -8.87 26.75
CA ASN A 368 -6.67 -9.93 26.19
C ASN A 368 -6.71 -9.87 24.66
N CYS A 369 -5.67 -10.41 24.02
CA CYS A 369 -5.57 -10.42 22.57
C CYS A 369 -5.41 -11.86 22.03
N ILE A 370 -6.18 -12.16 20.99
CA ILE A 370 -6.10 -13.39 20.22
C ILE A 370 -5.61 -13.03 18.83
N LEU A 371 -4.62 -13.74 18.33
CA LEU A 371 -4.14 -13.57 16.97
C LEU A 371 -4.77 -14.58 16.04
N LEU A 372 -5.30 -14.15 14.90
CA LEU A 372 -5.59 -14.96 13.73
C LEU A 372 -4.51 -14.69 12.68
N PHE A 373 -3.78 -15.73 12.27
CA PHE A 373 -2.60 -15.53 11.44
C PHE A 373 -2.56 -16.47 10.24
N SER A 374 -2.21 -15.92 9.08
CA SER A 374 -1.85 -16.67 7.89
C SER A 374 -0.83 -15.91 7.08
N VAL A 375 0.02 -16.62 6.35
CA VAL A 375 1.09 -16.00 5.55
C VAL A 375 1.36 -16.81 4.29
N VAL A 376 1.86 -16.16 3.25
CA VAL A 376 2.26 -16.84 2.00
C VAL A 376 3.72 -17.29 2.06
N ASN A 377 4.07 -18.31 1.25
CA ASN A 377 5.32 -19.05 1.33
C ASN A 377 6.59 -18.26 0.94
N ASP A 378 6.45 -17.11 0.27
CA ASP A 378 7.57 -16.26 -0.15
C ASP A 378 7.93 -15.17 0.89
N LYS A 379 7.29 -15.20 2.05
CA LYS A 379 7.54 -14.25 3.15
C LYS A 379 8.41 -14.87 4.25
N ASN A 380 9.11 -14.00 4.99
CA ASN A 380 9.93 -14.45 6.12
C ASN A 380 9.06 -14.72 7.36
N PHE A 381 8.23 -15.78 7.30
CA PHE A 381 7.26 -16.09 8.33
C PHE A 381 7.89 -16.52 9.65
N HIS A 382 9.05 -17.18 9.65
CA HIS A 382 9.77 -17.52 10.88
C HIS A 382 10.15 -16.28 11.68
N LYS A 383 10.67 -15.22 11.00
CA LYS A 383 10.98 -13.96 11.67
C LYS A 383 9.72 -13.27 12.20
N MET A 384 8.62 -13.29 11.44
CA MET A 384 7.35 -12.70 11.87
C MET A 384 6.79 -13.45 13.09
N ALA A 385 6.75 -14.79 13.04
CA ALA A 385 6.29 -15.61 14.17
C ALA A 385 7.14 -15.35 15.43
N LYS A 386 8.47 -15.27 15.29
CA LYS A 386 9.37 -14.90 16.40
C LYS A 386 9.01 -13.54 17.01
N MET A 387 8.84 -12.50 16.18
CA MET A 387 8.49 -11.15 16.64
C MET A 387 7.15 -11.12 17.39
N VAL A 388 6.15 -11.82 16.88
CA VAL A 388 4.84 -11.96 17.53
C VAL A 388 4.97 -12.68 18.86
N SER A 389 5.72 -13.78 18.92
CA SER A 389 5.95 -14.55 20.16
C SER A 389 6.68 -13.73 21.20
N GLU A 390 7.76 -13.01 20.82
CA GLU A 390 8.56 -12.16 21.71
C GLU A 390 7.77 -10.95 22.22
N SER A 391 6.73 -10.48 21.50
CA SER A 391 5.89 -9.37 21.97
C SER A 391 5.10 -9.69 23.23
N GLY A 392 4.80 -10.97 23.48
CA GLY A 392 3.98 -11.42 24.59
C GLY A 392 2.52 -10.95 24.59
N LEU A 393 2.07 -10.27 23.52
CA LEU A 393 0.72 -9.73 23.39
C LEU A 393 -0.35 -10.82 23.19
N PHE A 394 0.01 -11.89 22.48
CA PHE A 394 -0.90 -12.94 22.08
C PHE A 394 -0.56 -14.26 22.78
N LYS A 395 -1.39 -14.65 23.75
CA LYS A 395 -1.23 -15.95 24.43
C LYS A 395 -1.89 -17.10 23.64
N LYS A 396 -2.86 -16.77 22.81
CA LYS A 396 -3.61 -17.73 22.00
C LYS A 396 -3.55 -17.30 20.54
N ILE A 397 -3.20 -18.23 19.66
CA ILE A 397 -3.02 -17.99 18.23
C ILE A 397 -3.86 -19.01 17.45
N VAL A 398 -4.66 -18.52 16.51
CA VAL A 398 -5.38 -19.34 15.53
C VAL A 398 -4.66 -19.17 14.19
N VAL A 399 -4.20 -20.26 13.61
CA VAL A 399 -3.52 -20.26 12.32
C VAL A 399 -4.37 -20.93 11.25
N THR A 400 -4.30 -20.41 10.05
CA THR A 400 -4.97 -20.97 8.88
C THR A 400 -4.10 -20.74 7.64
N GLN A 401 -4.54 -21.25 6.50
CA GLN A 401 -3.87 -21.09 5.22
C GLN A 401 -4.70 -20.23 4.27
N VAL A 402 -4.03 -19.43 3.44
CA VAL A 402 -4.67 -18.79 2.29
C VAL A 402 -4.55 -19.71 1.08
N GLU A 403 -5.58 -19.77 0.25
CA GLU A 403 -5.58 -20.59 -0.96
C GLU A 403 -4.76 -19.95 -2.09
N GLY A 404 -4.30 -20.76 -3.03
CA GLY A 404 -3.60 -20.29 -4.24
C GLY A 404 -2.18 -20.82 -4.40
N LYS A 405 -1.48 -20.33 -5.44
CA LYS A 405 -0.12 -20.80 -5.82
C LYS A 405 0.96 -20.50 -4.77
N ARG A 406 0.71 -19.57 -3.87
CA ARG A 406 1.65 -19.13 -2.81
C ARG A 406 1.25 -19.63 -1.42
N LYS A 407 0.39 -20.65 -1.38
CA LYS A 407 -0.06 -21.29 -0.15
C LYS A 407 1.12 -21.74 0.71
N LEU A 408 1.04 -21.50 2.02
CA LEU A 408 1.86 -22.10 3.06
C LEU A 408 0.92 -22.91 3.96
N GLU A 409 1.28 -24.17 4.24
CA GLU A 409 0.46 -25.04 5.08
C GLU A 409 0.40 -24.51 6.52
N ALA A 410 -0.80 -24.55 7.11
CA ALA A 410 -1.04 -23.99 8.43
C ALA A 410 -0.22 -24.69 9.53
N ASP A 411 0.10 -25.96 9.38
CA ASP A 411 0.96 -26.70 10.31
C ASP A 411 2.37 -26.13 10.37
N ALA A 412 2.95 -25.70 9.23
CA ALA A 412 4.27 -25.06 9.22
C ALA A 412 4.25 -23.73 9.97
N ILE A 413 3.14 -22.97 9.89
CA ILE A 413 2.97 -21.73 10.65
C ILE A 413 2.85 -22.05 12.15
N ARG A 414 2.08 -23.08 12.51
CA ARG A 414 1.93 -23.55 13.89
C ARG A 414 3.27 -23.94 14.50
N GLU A 415 4.07 -24.73 13.79
CA GLU A 415 5.40 -25.15 14.24
C GLU A 415 6.29 -23.95 14.53
N ALA A 416 6.29 -22.94 13.64
CA ALA A 416 7.08 -21.73 13.86
C ALA A 416 6.70 -20.98 15.16
N TYR A 417 5.43 -20.98 15.57
CA TYR A 417 5.02 -20.41 16.86
C TYR A 417 5.42 -21.27 18.04
N ILE A 418 5.26 -22.60 17.92
CA ILE A 418 5.65 -23.56 18.98
C ILE A 418 7.17 -23.47 19.24
N ASP A 419 7.98 -23.42 18.19
CA ASP A 419 9.44 -23.28 18.28
C ASP A 419 9.87 -21.98 18.98
N ASN A 420 9.02 -20.96 18.94
CA ASN A 420 9.21 -19.69 19.65
C ASN A 420 8.47 -19.63 21.01
N GLY A 421 8.04 -20.76 21.54
CA GLY A 421 7.54 -20.90 22.92
C GLY A 421 6.06 -20.61 23.13
N VAL A 422 5.27 -20.43 22.07
CA VAL A 422 3.82 -20.29 22.18
C VAL A 422 3.18 -21.69 22.20
N SER A 423 2.53 -22.05 23.30
CA SER A 423 1.95 -23.40 23.50
C SER A 423 0.48 -23.51 23.02
N ASP A 424 -0.26 -22.40 22.98
CA ASP A 424 -1.69 -22.37 22.66
C ASP A 424 -1.91 -21.91 21.21
N VAL A 425 -1.62 -22.81 20.26
CA VAL A 425 -1.73 -22.57 18.81
C VAL A 425 -2.70 -23.56 18.17
N TRP A 426 -3.75 -23.04 17.57
CA TRP A 426 -4.86 -23.78 16.97
C TRP A 426 -4.81 -23.69 15.44
N VAL A 427 -4.94 -24.83 14.77
CA VAL A 427 -5.01 -24.93 13.31
C VAL A 427 -6.46 -25.02 12.87
N CYS A 428 -6.84 -24.24 11.85
CA CYS A 428 -8.12 -24.34 11.18
C CYS A 428 -7.90 -24.49 9.66
N ASP A 429 -8.69 -25.37 9.04
CA ASP A 429 -8.55 -25.68 7.60
C ASP A 429 -9.02 -24.55 6.70
N THR A 430 -10.01 -23.77 7.14
CA THR A 430 -10.57 -22.66 6.37
C THR A 430 -10.48 -21.35 7.14
N ILE A 431 -10.43 -20.25 6.40
CA ILE A 431 -10.42 -18.89 6.98
C ILE A 431 -11.72 -18.63 7.76
N GLU A 432 -12.86 -19.12 7.25
CA GLU A 432 -14.15 -18.97 7.94
C GLU A 432 -14.14 -19.67 9.31
N ASP A 433 -13.65 -20.92 9.38
CA ASP A 433 -13.54 -21.65 10.64
C ASP A 433 -12.55 -21.00 11.59
N ALA A 434 -11.43 -20.45 11.07
CA ALA A 434 -10.46 -19.72 11.86
C ALA A 434 -11.06 -18.44 12.48
N CYS A 435 -11.84 -17.70 11.72
CA CYS A 435 -12.57 -16.52 12.23
C CYS A 435 -13.57 -16.91 13.34
N LEU A 436 -14.39 -17.94 13.11
CA LEU A 436 -15.36 -18.40 14.09
C LEU A 436 -14.67 -18.92 15.36
N LYS A 437 -13.54 -19.61 15.22
CA LYS A 437 -12.77 -20.13 16.34
C LYS A 437 -12.12 -19.00 17.16
N ALA A 438 -11.54 -18.01 16.49
CA ALA A 438 -10.98 -16.83 17.15
C ALA A 438 -12.05 -16.03 17.91
N LEU A 439 -13.23 -15.84 17.30
CA LEU A 439 -14.36 -15.17 17.95
C LEU A 439 -14.92 -15.97 19.14
N GLN A 440 -14.97 -17.31 19.05
CA GLN A 440 -15.32 -18.15 20.18
C GLN A 440 -14.39 -17.90 21.36
N PHE A 441 -13.07 -17.94 21.15
CA PHE A 441 -12.09 -17.67 22.18
C PHE A 441 -12.20 -16.23 22.74
N ALA A 442 -12.44 -15.25 21.85
CA ALA A 442 -12.64 -13.87 22.28
C ALA A 442 -13.81 -13.72 23.25
N LYS A 443 -14.91 -14.43 22.98
CA LYS A 443 -16.09 -14.45 23.86
C LYS A 443 -15.82 -15.14 25.20
N GLU A 444 -15.06 -16.24 25.18
CA GLU A 444 -14.73 -17.01 26.38
C GLU A 444 -13.75 -16.27 27.32
N GLU A 445 -12.84 -15.47 26.75
CA GLU A 445 -11.72 -14.84 27.48
C GLU A 445 -11.86 -13.31 27.62
N ASP A 446 -12.99 -12.73 27.22
CA ASP A 446 -13.20 -11.27 27.15
C ASP A 446 -12.04 -10.57 26.40
N ALA A 447 -11.74 -11.09 25.20
CA ALA A 447 -10.59 -10.68 24.40
C ALA A 447 -10.99 -9.99 23.10
N TYR A 448 -10.02 -9.31 22.47
CA TYR A 448 -10.12 -8.84 21.10
C TYR A 448 -9.37 -9.77 20.14
N VAL A 449 -9.87 -9.87 18.91
CA VAL A 449 -9.23 -10.63 17.83
C VAL A 449 -8.49 -9.66 16.91
N PHE A 450 -7.25 -10.01 16.57
CA PHE A 450 -6.45 -9.31 15.59
C PHE A 450 -6.03 -10.29 14.50
N ALA A 451 -6.33 -9.99 13.24
CA ALA A 451 -5.92 -10.79 12.10
C ALA A 451 -4.79 -10.10 11.34
N ALA A 452 -3.70 -10.83 11.06
CA ALA A 452 -2.54 -10.32 10.33
C ALA A 452 -1.75 -11.44 9.63
N GLY A 453 -0.72 -11.05 8.87
CA GLY A 453 0.25 -11.93 8.23
C GLY A 453 0.13 -11.98 6.70
N SER A 454 -1.03 -11.61 6.13
CA SER A 454 -1.24 -11.63 4.68
C SER A 454 -2.33 -10.64 4.25
N LEU A 455 -2.10 -9.96 3.13
CA LEU A 455 -3.15 -9.19 2.44
C LEU A 455 -4.26 -10.09 1.89
N TYR A 456 -3.95 -11.34 1.52
CA TYR A 456 -4.95 -12.32 1.09
C TYR A 456 -5.87 -12.69 2.26
N LEU A 457 -5.30 -12.98 3.45
CA LEU A 457 -6.10 -13.22 4.64
C LEU A 457 -7.03 -12.02 4.93
N ALA A 458 -6.50 -10.80 4.87
CA ALA A 458 -7.30 -9.60 5.09
C ALA A 458 -8.45 -9.50 4.07
N GLY A 459 -8.17 -9.71 2.79
CA GLY A 459 -9.17 -9.70 1.72
C GLY A 459 -10.26 -10.76 1.91
N ASP A 460 -9.87 -12.00 2.23
CA ASP A 460 -10.81 -13.10 2.46
C ASP A 460 -11.71 -12.82 3.68
N ILE A 461 -11.16 -12.31 4.79
CA ILE A 461 -11.96 -11.92 5.96
C ILE A 461 -12.96 -10.83 5.59
N LEU A 462 -12.52 -9.78 4.86
CA LEU A 462 -13.40 -8.70 4.41
C LEU A 462 -14.52 -9.22 3.50
N GLY A 463 -14.21 -10.15 2.59
CA GLY A 463 -15.19 -10.80 1.73
C GLY A 463 -16.20 -11.71 2.49
N LEU A 464 -15.81 -12.20 3.67
CA LEU A 464 -16.62 -13.06 4.52
C LEU A 464 -17.37 -12.30 5.62
N THR A 465 -17.15 -11.00 5.80
CA THR A 465 -17.64 -10.22 6.95
C THR A 465 -19.15 -10.38 7.18
N ASP A 466 -19.95 -10.30 6.12
CA ASP A 466 -21.41 -10.50 6.23
C ASP A 466 -21.81 -11.89 6.72
N ARG A 467 -21.05 -12.92 6.39
CA ARG A 467 -21.30 -14.31 6.82
C ARG A 467 -20.86 -14.53 8.26
N ILE A 468 -19.70 -13.97 8.61
CA ILE A 468 -19.13 -14.04 9.96
C ILE A 468 -20.08 -13.35 10.95
N ASN A 469 -20.55 -12.13 10.61
CA ASN A 469 -21.49 -11.37 11.43
C ASN A 469 -22.81 -12.11 11.67
N LYS A 470 -23.32 -12.87 10.69
CA LYS A 470 -24.54 -13.67 10.83
C LYS A 470 -24.37 -14.92 11.70
N LYS A 471 -23.17 -15.52 11.74
CA LYS A 471 -22.87 -16.76 12.49
C LYS A 471 -22.27 -16.51 13.87
N GLY A 472 -21.47 -15.47 14.04
CA GLY A 472 -20.73 -15.19 15.28
C GLY A 472 -21.49 -14.44 16.36
N LEU A 473 -22.68 -13.90 16.06
CA LEU A 473 -23.51 -13.11 17.00
C LEU A 473 -24.70 -13.89 17.59
N ARG A 474 -24.77 -15.20 17.45
CA ARG A 474 -25.82 -16.04 18.07
C ARG A 474 -25.32 -16.83 19.25
#